data_edd9da23032680a75dde7a580e3da69c
#
_entry.id   edd9da23032680a75dde7a580e3da69c
#
_cell.length_a   1.000
_cell.length_b   1.000
_cell.length_c   1.000
_cell.angle_alpha   90.00
_cell.angle_beta   90.00
_cell.angle_gamma   90.00
#
_symmetry.space_group_name_H-M   'P 1'
#
loop_
_entity.id
_entity.type
_entity.pdbx_description
1 polymer ?
#
loop_
_entity_poly.entity_id
_entity_poly.type
_entity_poly.pdbx_seq_one_letter_code
_entity_poly.pdbx_strand_id
1 'polypeptide(L)'
;VFNNIYQSENFQVTGGEYVSPEIKIIVNPSPTLLHYETELNFPKYINRKKETLSGKTRVMVPQGTEVKFIFHTKDVETMSVIHDSTNHILKSEGNDFIYNFKALQNSKFYVNISNKWSESNNPIPFTIEVIPDAYPEIQVQAFNENFSKQTYYSGLIADDYGFTKLLYHFEVENKPNQSFVKRID
;
A
#
# COMPACT_ATOMS: atom_id res chain seq x y z
N VAL A 1 37.87 -25.32 16.17
CA VAL A 1 36.43 -24.93 16.04
C VAL A 1 36.39 -23.66 15.22
N PHE A 2 35.71 -23.72 14.06
CA PHE A 2 35.50 -22.55 13.24
C PHE A 2 34.27 -21.80 13.78
N ASN A 3 34.43 -20.54 14.14
CA ASN A 3 33.33 -19.70 14.60
C ASN A 3 33.15 -18.55 13.60
N ASN A 4 31.91 -18.32 13.13
CA ASN A 4 31.51 -17.18 12.33
C ASN A 4 32.30 -17.03 11.00
N ILE A 5 32.21 -18.04 10.14
CA ILE A 5 32.83 -17.98 8.80
C ILE A 5 31.89 -17.17 7.90
N TYR A 6 32.35 -16.00 7.42
CA TYR A 6 31.58 -15.07 6.56
C TYR A 6 32.02 -15.09 5.09
N GLN A 7 33.12 -15.78 4.78
CA GLN A 7 33.64 -15.92 3.42
C GLN A 7 34.17 -17.34 3.19
N SER A 8 34.18 -17.76 1.94
CA SER A 8 34.71 -19.08 1.58
C SER A 8 36.21 -19.14 1.82
N GLU A 9 36.67 -20.19 2.48
CA GLU A 9 38.06 -20.36 2.88
C GLU A 9 38.51 -21.79 2.60
N ASN A 10 39.81 -21.97 2.39
CA ASN A 10 40.45 -23.26 2.31
C ASN A 10 41.31 -23.49 3.55
N PHE A 11 41.31 -24.72 4.04
CA PHE A 11 42.17 -25.07 5.18
C PHE A 11 42.74 -26.48 5.01
N GLN A 12 43.84 -26.73 5.71
CA GLN A 12 44.46 -28.05 5.84
C GLN A 12 44.69 -28.34 7.32
N VAL A 13 44.67 -29.60 7.67
CA VAL A 13 45.00 -30.07 9.02
C VAL A 13 46.40 -30.69 8.96
N THR A 14 47.30 -30.27 9.85
CA THR A 14 48.64 -30.84 9.99
C THR A 14 48.79 -31.54 11.32
N GLY A 15 49.45 -32.70 11.32
CA GLY A 15 49.72 -33.46 12.52
C GLY A 15 51.04 -34.19 12.38
N GLY A 16 52.11 -33.73 13.04
CA GLY A 16 53.46 -34.19 12.85
C GLY A 16 53.93 -33.90 11.41
N GLU A 17 54.38 -34.97 10.73
CA GLU A 17 54.82 -34.86 9.31
C GLU A 17 53.65 -35.02 8.31
N TYR A 18 52.44 -35.26 8.76
CA TYR A 18 51.26 -35.49 7.91
C TYR A 18 50.47 -34.20 7.70
N VAL A 19 50.12 -33.97 6.42
CA VAL A 19 49.27 -32.86 5.99
C VAL A 19 48.03 -33.43 5.29
N SER A 20 46.84 -33.01 5.70
CA SER A 20 45.60 -33.42 5.04
C SER A 20 45.51 -32.87 3.62
N PRO A 21 44.67 -33.43 2.74
CA PRO A 21 44.20 -32.71 1.56
C PRO A 21 43.59 -31.39 1.92
N GLU A 22 43.61 -30.43 0.99
CA GLU A 22 42.94 -29.15 1.15
C GLU A 22 41.44 -29.33 1.23
N ILE A 23 40.83 -28.77 2.27
CA ILE A 23 39.38 -28.78 2.54
C ILE A 23 38.85 -27.37 2.25
N LYS A 24 37.87 -27.28 1.37
CA LYS A 24 37.23 -26.02 1.01
C LYS A 24 35.91 -25.84 1.79
N ILE A 25 35.80 -24.73 2.53
CA ILE A 25 34.54 -24.25 3.10
C ILE A 25 33.95 -23.28 2.11
N ILE A 26 32.72 -23.55 1.65
CA ILE A 26 31.98 -22.67 0.75
C ILE A 26 30.92 -21.96 1.59
N VAL A 27 30.97 -20.63 1.63
CA VAL A 27 29.94 -19.80 2.25
C VAL A 27 29.03 -19.28 1.13
N ASN A 28 27.77 -19.67 1.18
CA ASN A 28 26.75 -19.19 0.25
C ASN A 28 26.10 -17.91 0.81
N PRO A 29 25.87 -16.90 -0.02
CA PRO A 29 25.20 -15.70 0.41
C PRO A 29 23.75 -15.98 0.84
N SER A 30 23.31 -15.34 1.93
CA SER A 30 21.94 -15.42 2.42
C SER A 30 21.09 -14.27 1.84
N PRO A 31 19.90 -14.56 1.32
CA PRO A 31 19.01 -13.52 0.83
C PRO A 31 18.63 -12.57 1.96
N THR A 32 18.77 -11.27 1.73
CA THR A 32 18.56 -10.24 2.76
C THR A 32 17.74 -9.09 2.22
N LEU A 33 16.69 -8.70 2.97
CA LEU A 33 15.99 -7.44 2.78
C LEU A 33 16.75 -6.35 3.55
N LEU A 34 17.33 -5.38 2.84
CA LEU A 34 18.12 -4.30 3.44
C LEU A 34 17.22 -3.24 4.06
N HIS A 35 16.33 -2.71 3.26
CA HIS A 35 15.31 -1.75 3.67
C HIS A 35 14.17 -1.73 2.65
N TYR A 36 13.10 -1.04 2.99
CA TYR A 36 11.96 -0.83 2.08
C TYR A 36 11.34 0.54 2.28
N GLU A 37 10.72 1.03 1.22
CA GLU A 37 9.98 2.27 1.19
C GLU A 37 8.56 2.01 0.71
N THR A 38 7.64 2.83 1.17
CA THR A 38 6.23 2.77 0.77
C THR A 38 5.83 4.14 0.22
N GLU A 39 5.55 4.19 -1.07
CA GLU A 39 5.02 5.37 -1.73
C GLU A 39 3.48 5.32 -1.70
N LEU A 40 2.86 6.40 -1.24
CA LEU A 40 1.41 6.58 -1.13
C LEU A 40 0.95 7.64 -2.11
N ASN A 41 0.08 7.26 -3.06
CA ASN A 41 -0.55 8.17 -3.99
C ASN A 41 -2.05 8.21 -3.70
N PHE A 42 -2.50 9.31 -3.09
CA PHE A 42 -3.87 9.45 -2.61
C PHE A 42 -4.84 9.75 -3.75
N PRO A 43 -6.13 9.38 -3.64
CA PRO A 43 -7.17 9.80 -4.57
C PRO A 43 -7.21 11.33 -4.72
N LYS A 44 -7.46 11.80 -5.93
CA LYS A 44 -7.42 13.24 -6.25
C LYS A 44 -8.36 14.11 -5.41
N TYR A 45 -9.51 13.57 -5.02
CA TYR A 45 -10.50 14.29 -4.22
C TYR A 45 -10.03 14.58 -2.79
N ILE A 46 -9.09 13.79 -2.26
CA ILE A 46 -8.52 14.00 -0.91
C ILE A 46 -7.59 15.22 -0.88
N ASN A 47 -7.10 15.69 -2.02
CA ASN A 47 -6.18 16.83 -2.16
C ASN A 47 -4.91 16.74 -1.29
N ARG A 48 -4.41 15.51 -1.05
CA ARG A 48 -3.13 15.26 -0.37
C ARG A 48 -2.03 15.03 -1.38
N LYS A 49 -0.83 15.52 -1.04
CA LYS A 49 0.38 15.24 -1.82
C LYS A 49 0.84 13.81 -1.61
N LYS A 50 1.53 13.27 -2.61
CA LYS A 50 2.22 11.96 -2.50
C LYS A 50 3.14 11.96 -1.27
N GLU A 51 3.13 10.85 -0.53
CA GLU A 51 3.97 10.64 0.65
C GLU A 51 4.85 9.40 0.45
N THR A 52 6.03 9.42 1.06
CA THR A 52 6.93 8.26 1.12
C THR A 52 7.23 7.96 2.58
N LEU A 53 7.01 6.71 2.98
CA LEU A 53 7.29 6.19 4.30
C LEU A 53 8.43 5.17 4.19
N SER A 54 9.35 5.16 5.16
CA SER A 54 10.44 4.19 5.22
C SER A 54 10.31 3.29 6.44
N GLY A 55 10.52 1.98 6.25
CA GLY A 55 10.59 0.99 7.32
C GLY A 55 9.28 0.76 8.10
N LYS A 56 8.11 1.07 7.53
CA LYS A 56 6.81 0.87 8.18
C LYS A 56 6.13 -0.40 7.66
N THR A 57 5.97 -1.40 8.51
CA THR A 57 5.23 -2.63 8.20
C THR A 57 3.71 -2.50 8.38
N ARG A 58 3.26 -1.44 9.06
CA ARG A 58 1.86 -1.10 9.23
C ARG A 58 1.61 0.32 8.74
N VAL A 59 0.71 0.46 7.78
CA VAL A 59 0.39 1.73 7.14
C VAL A 59 -1.12 1.91 7.13
N MET A 60 -1.57 3.11 7.53
CA MET A 60 -2.98 3.50 7.51
C MET A 60 -3.19 4.51 6.38
N VAL A 61 -4.15 4.23 5.50
CA VAL A 61 -4.41 5.04 4.30
C VAL A 61 -5.91 5.21 4.03
N PRO A 62 -6.33 6.34 3.44
CA PRO A 62 -7.68 6.49 2.91
C PRO A 62 -8.00 5.45 1.84
N GLN A 63 -9.27 5.06 1.76
CA GLN A 63 -9.76 4.15 0.73
C GLN A 63 -9.43 4.67 -0.68
N GLY A 64 -8.98 3.76 -1.55
CA GLY A 64 -8.62 4.09 -2.93
C GLY A 64 -7.19 4.60 -3.12
N THR A 65 -6.37 4.69 -2.06
CA THR A 65 -4.95 5.05 -2.16
C THR A 65 -4.19 3.99 -2.96
N GLU A 66 -3.37 4.42 -3.90
CA GLU A 66 -2.39 3.57 -4.58
C GLU A 66 -1.16 3.43 -3.68
N VAL A 67 -0.85 2.20 -3.30
CA VAL A 67 0.27 1.87 -2.42
C VAL A 67 1.32 1.15 -3.24
N LYS A 68 2.56 1.65 -3.23
CA LYS A 68 3.69 1.05 -3.91
C LYS A 68 4.81 0.80 -2.91
N PHE A 69 5.17 -0.46 -2.72
CA PHE A 69 6.33 -0.89 -1.96
C PHE A 69 7.53 -1.04 -2.89
N ILE A 70 8.67 -0.55 -2.44
CA ILE A 70 9.97 -0.71 -3.07
C ILE A 70 10.86 -1.40 -2.05
N PHE A 71 11.26 -2.63 -2.35
CA PHE A 71 12.10 -3.47 -1.48
C PHE A 71 13.53 -3.46 -2.02
N HIS A 72 14.48 -2.98 -1.24
CA HIS A 72 15.90 -2.97 -1.55
C HIS A 72 16.56 -4.20 -0.93
N THR A 73 17.17 -5.01 -1.75
CA THR A 73 17.65 -6.34 -1.33
C THR A 73 19.12 -6.55 -1.62
N LYS A 74 19.66 -7.60 -1.00
CA LYS A 74 20.99 -8.11 -1.29
C LYS A 74 20.93 -9.63 -1.40
N ASP A 75 21.57 -10.18 -2.42
CA ASP A 75 21.67 -11.62 -2.67
C ASP A 75 20.31 -12.34 -2.81
N VAL A 76 19.26 -11.62 -3.29
CA VAL A 76 17.92 -12.14 -3.54
C VAL A 76 17.74 -12.38 -5.04
N GLU A 77 17.34 -13.59 -5.42
CA GLU A 77 17.00 -13.95 -6.80
C GLU A 77 15.49 -13.94 -7.05
N THR A 78 14.72 -14.34 -6.03
CA THR A 78 13.25 -14.39 -6.11
C THR A 78 12.62 -13.73 -4.88
N MET A 79 11.64 -12.88 -5.13
CA MET A 79 10.76 -12.34 -4.12
C MET A 79 9.32 -12.68 -4.45
N SER A 80 8.58 -13.19 -3.48
CA SER A 80 7.15 -13.46 -3.61
C SER A 80 6.34 -12.73 -2.54
N VAL A 81 5.15 -12.29 -2.93
CA VAL A 81 4.19 -11.62 -2.04
C VAL A 81 2.92 -12.46 -1.99
N ILE A 82 2.56 -12.93 -0.81
CA ILE A 82 1.29 -13.62 -0.56
C ILE A 82 0.30 -12.58 -0.05
N HIS A 83 -0.65 -12.18 -0.89
CA HIS A 83 -1.69 -11.18 -0.59
C HIS A 83 -3.06 -11.80 -0.90
N ASP A 84 -3.98 -11.76 0.08
CA ASP A 84 -5.33 -12.35 -0.02
C ASP A 84 -5.31 -13.79 -0.59
N SER A 85 -4.41 -14.63 -0.06
CA SER A 85 -4.19 -16.03 -0.50
C SER A 85 -3.66 -16.19 -1.93
N THR A 86 -3.35 -15.11 -2.63
CA THR A 86 -2.73 -15.12 -3.95
C THR A 86 -1.23 -14.91 -3.83
N ASN A 87 -0.45 -15.75 -4.50
CA ASN A 87 1.00 -15.62 -4.54
C ASN A 87 1.44 -14.86 -5.79
N HIS A 88 2.10 -13.73 -5.60
CA HIS A 88 2.65 -12.86 -6.64
C HIS A 88 4.17 -12.98 -6.65
N ILE A 89 4.74 -13.51 -7.72
CA ILE A 89 6.19 -13.50 -7.92
C ILE A 89 6.57 -12.17 -8.56
N LEU A 90 7.43 -11.41 -7.87
CA LEU A 90 7.86 -10.10 -8.33
C LEU A 90 9.04 -10.22 -9.28
N LYS A 91 9.08 -9.32 -10.25
CA LYS A 91 10.26 -9.17 -11.13
C LYS A 91 11.25 -8.23 -10.47
N SER A 92 12.53 -8.58 -10.53
CA SER A 92 13.60 -7.72 -10.04
C SER A 92 13.92 -6.60 -11.02
N GLU A 93 14.21 -5.44 -10.50
CA GLU A 93 14.80 -4.30 -11.20
C GLU A 93 16.18 -4.03 -10.57
N GLY A 94 17.20 -4.77 -11.03
CA GLY A 94 18.50 -4.83 -10.34
C GLY A 94 18.40 -5.57 -9.01
N ASN A 95 18.64 -4.87 -7.89
CA ASN A 95 18.50 -5.39 -6.54
C ASN A 95 17.17 -5.01 -5.88
N ASP A 96 16.28 -4.37 -6.63
CA ASP A 96 15.03 -3.86 -6.13
C ASP A 96 13.84 -4.69 -6.63
N PHE A 97 12.82 -4.81 -5.81
CA PHE A 97 11.55 -5.43 -6.15
C PHE A 97 10.42 -4.46 -5.86
N ILE A 98 9.45 -4.41 -6.76
CA ILE A 98 8.32 -3.48 -6.65
C ILE A 98 7.02 -4.27 -6.52
N TYR A 99 6.22 -3.90 -5.52
CA TYR A 99 4.87 -4.39 -5.35
C TYR A 99 3.89 -3.22 -5.20
N ASN A 100 2.87 -3.16 -6.05
CA ASN A 100 1.88 -2.10 -6.04
C ASN A 100 0.46 -2.66 -6.10
N PHE A 101 -0.44 -1.99 -5.40
CA PHE A 101 -1.88 -2.29 -5.41
C PHE A 101 -2.69 -1.08 -4.95
N LYS A 102 -4.01 -1.15 -5.15
CA LYS A 102 -4.94 -0.14 -4.67
C LYS A 102 -5.58 -0.60 -3.36
N ALA A 103 -5.45 0.20 -2.31
CA ALA A 103 -5.98 -0.09 -0.98
C ALA A 103 -7.50 0.20 -0.94
N LEU A 104 -8.33 -0.83 -1.08
CA LEU A 104 -9.79 -0.74 -1.06
C LEU A 104 -10.39 -1.19 0.27
N GLN A 105 -9.72 -2.08 0.98
CA GLN A 105 -10.10 -2.65 2.26
C GLN A 105 -8.86 -3.01 3.07
N ASN A 106 -9.02 -3.24 4.37
CA ASN A 106 -7.95 -3.73 5.21
C ASN A 106 -7.36 -5.02 4.64
N SER A 107 -6.05 -5.09 4.57
CA SER A 107 -5.37 -6.28 4.05
C SER A 107 -4.06 -6.57 4.78
N LYS A 108 -3.64 -7.83 4.70
CA LYS A 108 -2.34 -8.28 5.16
C LYS A 108 -1.66 -9.04 4.04
N PHE A 109 -0.38 -8.82 3.88
CA PHE A 109 0.42 -9.62 2.98
C PHE A 109 1.76 -10.00 3.61
N TYR A 110 2.37 -11.03 3.05
CA TYR A 110 3.62 -11.59 3.53
C TYR A 110 4.62 -11.59 2.39
N VAL A 111 5.84 -11.17 2.68
CA VAL A 111 6.95 -11.15 1.72
C VAL A 111 7.92 -12.27 2.04
N ASN A 112 8.17 -13.13 1.05
CA ASN A 112 9.22 -14.16 1.08
C ASN A 112 10.33 -13.77 0.13
N ILE A 113 11.57 -14.04 0.53
CA ILE A 113 12.77 -13.84 -0.28
C ILE A 113 13.59 -15.12 -0.35
N SER A 114 14.18 -15.40 -1.51
CA SER A 114 15.00 -16.58 -1.72
C SER A 114 16.10 -16.33 -2.75
N ASN A 115 17.09 -17.18 -2.70
CA ASN A 115 18.08 -17.36 -3.76
C ASN A 115 18.29 -18.86 -4.01
N LYS A 116 19.17 -19.24 -4.90
CA LYS A 116 19.43 -20.64 -5.25
C LYS A 116 19.96 -21.51 -4.11
N TRP A 117 20.41 -20.91 -2.99
CA TRP A 117 21.00 -21.65 -1.86
C TRP A 117 20.08 -21.70 -0.63
N SER A 118 19.25 -20.69 -0.44
CA SER A 118 18.39 -20.62 0.74
C SER A 118 17.13 -19.80 0.49
N GLU A 119 16.11 -20.11 1.26
CA GLU A 119 14.85 -19.37 1.35
C GLU A 119 14.72 -18.80 2.76
N SER A 120 14.11 -17.63 2.89
CA SER A 120 13.80 -17.06 4.20
C SER A 120 12.73 -17.93 4.90
N ASN A 121 13.05 -18.45 6.06
CA ASN A 121 12.11 -19.27 6.85
C ASN A 121 11.01 -18.45 7.54
N ASN A 122 11.15 -17.12 7.55
CA ASN A 122 10.22 -16.22 8.23
C ASN A 122 9.69 -15.16 7.25
N PRO A 123 8.47 -15.35 6.72
CA PRO A 123 7.80 -14.34 5.91
C PRO A 123 7.66 -13.02 6.67
N ILE A 124 7.94 -11.90 6.01
CA ILE A 124 7.84 -10.58 6.62
C ILE A 124 6.40 -10.09 6.47
N PRO A 125 5.66 -9.85 7.59
CA PRO A 125 4.27 -9.42 7.53
C PRO A 125 4.16 -7.92 7.31
N PHE A 126 3.22 -7.52 6.44
CA PHE A 126 2.79 -6.14 6.22
C PHE A 126 1.29 -6.02 6.45
N THR A 127 0.86 -4.89 6.99
CA THR A 127 -0.55 -4.61 7.27
C THR A 127 -0.93 -3.25 6.69
N ILE A 128 -2.00 -3.23 5.91
CA ILE A 128 -2.62 -2.01 5.41
C ILE A 128 -3.98 -1.84 6.09
N GLU A 129 -4.15 -0.73 6.76
CA GLU A 129 -5.41 -0.31 7.35
C GLU A 129 -6.04 0.77 6.49
N VAL A 130 -7.25 0.53 6.04
CA VAL A 130 -7.97 1.44 5.16
C VAL A 130 -9.00 2.21 5.98
N ILE A 131 -8.92 3.54 5.90
CA ILE A 131 -9.95 4.45 6.39
C ILE A 131 -11.01 4.52 5.29
N PRO A 132 -12.24 4.00 5.51
CA PRO A 132 -13.28 4.05 4.51
C PRO A 132 -13.67 5.50 4.23
N ASP A 133 -14.07 5.77 2.98
CA ASP A 133 -14.64 7.04 2.55
C ASP A 133 -16.10 7.11 3.00
N ALA A 134 -16.46 8.12 3.78
CA ALA A 134 -17.82 8.31 4.24
C ALA A 134 -18.67 8.94 3.14
N TYR A 135 -19.95 8.58 3.08
CA TYR A 135 -20.88 9.25 2.16
C TYR A 135 -21.19 10.67 2.66
N PRO A 136 -21.33 11.66 1.76
CA PRO A 136 -21.74 12.99 2.14
C PRO A 136 -23.15 12.99 2.74
N GLU A 137 -23.32 13.72 3.83
CA GLU A 137 -24.61 13.93 4.49
C GLU A 137 -25.22 15.25 4.05
N ILE A 138 -26.52 15.22 3.74
CA ILE A 138 -27.32 16.41 3.40
C ILE A 138 -28.56 16.43 4.26
N GLN A 139 -28.78 17.55 4.97
CA GLN A 139 -30.02 17.86 5.69
C GLN A 139 -30.61 19.13 5.09
N VAL A 140 -31.86 19.07 4.62
CA VAL A 140 -32.55 20.21 4.00
C VAL A 140 -33.88 20.45 4.67
N GLN A 141 -34.18 21.71 4.97
CA GLN A 141 -35.46 22.15 5.50
C GLN A 141 -36.06 23.20 4.57
N ALA A 142 -37.35 23.07 4.32
CA ALA A 142 -38.12 24.06 3.57
C ALA A 142 -38.83 25.02 4.51
N PHE A 143 -38.76 26.31 4.22
CA PHE A 143 -39.47 27.37 4.96
C PHE A 143 -40.43 28.06 4.01
N ASN A 144 -41.70 28.10 4.39
CA ASN A 144 -42.73 28.88 3.70
C ASN A 144 -43.06 30.10 4.55
N GLU A 145 -42.84 31.28 4.02
CA GLU A 145 -43.38 32.50 4.65
C GLU A 145 -44.89 32.59 4.38
N ASN A 146 -45.66 32.79 5.42
CA ASN A 146 -47.15 32.77 5.41
C ASN A 146 -47.76 33.78 4.40
N PHE A 147 -47.01 34.72 3.86
CA PHE A 147 -47.50 35.77 2.96
C PHE A 147 -46.78 35.80 1.60
N SER A 148 -45.81 34.94 1.36
CA SER A 148 -45.10 34.87 0.07
C SER A 148 -45.40 33.53 -0.63
N LYS A 149 -45.52 33.61 -1.99
CA LYS A 149 -45.60 32.37 -2.81
C LYS A 149 -44.23 31.74 -3.04
N GLN A 150 -43.24 32.13 -2.23
CA GLN A 150 -41.84 31.68 -2.35
C GLN A 150 -41.54 30.66 -1.25
N THR A 151 -40.89 29.58 -1.63
CA THR A 151 -40.36 28.59 -0.72
C THR A 151 -38.83 28.75 -0.64
N TYR A 152 -38.35 28.89 0.58
CA TYR A 152 -36.91 28.97 0.85
C TYR A 152 -36.45 27.64 1.40
N TYR A 153 -35.24 27.24 1.01
CA TYR A 153 -34.58 26.04 1.50
C TYR A 153 -33.32 26.44 2.26
N SER A 154 -33.14 25.86 3.43
CA SER A 154 -31.90 25.96 4.20
C SER A 154 -31.44 24.55 4.51
N GLY A 155 -30.12 24.30 4.52
CA GLY A 155 -29.62 22.98 4.78
C GLY A 155 -28.19 22.99 5.30
N LEU A 156 -27.80 21.83 5.83
CA LEU A 156 -26.45 21.51 6.23
C LEU A 156 -25.93 20.38 5.34
N ILE A 157 -24.70 20.52 4.90
CA ILE A 157 -23.99 19.49 4.18
C ILE A 157 -22.69 19.17 4.93
N ALA A 158 -22.34 17.90 5.07
CA ALA A 158 -21.11 17.45 5.71
C ALA A 158 -20.46 16.34 4.89
N ASP A 159 -19.15 16.36 4.79
CA ASP A 159 -18.34 15.35 4.11
C ASP A 159 -16.90 15.43 4.66
N ASP A 160 -16.20 14.31 4.75
CA ASP A 160 -14.86 14.22 5.34
C ASP A 160 -13.75 14.78 4.42
N TYR A 161 -13.99 14.84 3.11
CA TYR A 161 -13.03 15.38 2.12
C TYR A 161 -13.54 16.61 1.37
N GLY A 162 -14.72 17.12 1.72
CA GLY A 162 -15.32 18.31 1.13
C GLY A 162 -16.06 18.04 -0.18
N PHE A 163 -16.63 19.10 -0.74
CA PHE A 163 -17.49 19.04 -1.92
C PHE A 163 -16.84 19.63 -3.14
N THR A 164 -17.05 19.00 -4.30
CA THR A 164 -16.68 19.59 -5.59
C THR A 164 -17.78 20.44 -6.19
N LYS A 165 -19.03 20.12 -5.90
CA LYS A 165 -20.22 20.85 -6.37
C LYS A 165 -21.45 20.48 -5.54
N LEU A 166 -22.36 21.43 -5.38
CA LEU A 166 -23.72 21.22 -4.88
C LEU A 166 -24.70 21.58 -6.00
N LEU A 167 -25.64 20.70 -6.29
CA LEU A 167 -26.64 20.91 -7.33
C LEU A 167 -28.04 20.86 -6.73
N TYR A 168 -28.87 21.82 -7.11
CA TYR A 168 -30.29 21.82 -6.82
C TYR A 168 -31.05 21.38 -8.06
N HIS A 169 -31.80 20.28 -7.98
CA HIS A 169 -32.67 19.78 -9.02
C HIS A 169 -34.10 20.01 -8.63
N PHE A 170 -34.92 20.56 -9.52
CA PHE A 170 -36.34 20.63 -9.33
C PHE A 170 -37.09 20.38 -10.63
N GLU A 171 -38.29 19.83 -10.52
CA GLU A 171 -39.21 19.58 -11.62
C GLU A 171 -40.51 20.31 -11.37
N VAL A 172 -41.12 20.81 -12.42
CA VAL A 172 -42.42 21.49 -12.34
C VAL A 172 -43.51 20.43 -12.48
N GLU A 173 -44.37 20.32 -11.48
CA GLU A 173 -45.52 19.40 -11.48
C GLU A 173 -46.38 19.63 -12.75
N ASN A 174 -46.79 18.55 -13.39
CA ASN A 174 -47.53 18.56 -14.68
C ASN A 174 -46.74 19.11 -15.91
N LYS A 175 -45.45 19.31 -15.81
CA LYS A 175 -44.56 19.64 -16.93
C LYS A 175 -43.29 18.77 -16.90
N PRO A 176 -43.40 17.48 -17.16
CA PRO A 176 -42.30 16.51 -16.89
C PRO A 176 -41.05 16.75 -17.73
N ASN A 177 -41.07 17.57 -18.77
CA ASN A 177 -39.91 17.91 -19.58
C ASN A 177 -39.22 19.23 -19.16
N GLN A 178 -39.59 19.84 -18.02
CA GLN A 178 -38.96 21.03 -17.47
C GLN A 178 -38.26 20.70 -16.17
N SER A 179 -37.06 20.16 -16.26
CA SER A 179 -36.14 20.03 -15.13
C SER A 179 -35.11 21.16 -15.18
N PHE A 180 -34.77 21.70 -14.02
CA PHE A 180 -33.78 22.76 -13.87
C PHE A 180 -32.69 22.30 -12.89
N VAL A 181 -31.45 22.60 -13.23
CA VAL A 181 -30.29 22.32 -12.38
C VAL A 181 -29.59 23.63 -12.08
N LYS A 182 -29.48 24.00 -10.83
CA LYS A 182 -28.74 25.18 -10.40
C LYS A 182 -27.56 24.74 -9.53
N ARG A 183 -26.37 25.22 -9.87
CA ARG A 183 -25.21 25.12 -8.98
C ARG A 183 -25.37 26.10 -7.84
N ILE A 184 -25.07 25.66 -6.64
CA ILE A 184 -25.03 26.47 -5.42
C ILE A 184 -23.54 26.62 -5.08
N ASP A 185 -23.06 27.85 -5.04
CA ASP A 185 -21.67 28.21 -4.72
C ASP A 185 -21.53 28.45 -3.22
#